data_60ed427a8bf7ead80481d58e53e74393
#
_entry.id   60ed427a8bf7ead80481d58e53e74393
#
_cell.length_a   1.000
_cell.length_b   1.000
_cell.length_c   1.000
_cell.angle_alpha   90.00
_cell.angle_beta   90.00
_cell.angle_gamma   90.00
#
_symmetry.space_group_name_H-M   'P 1'
#
loop_
_entity.id
_entity.type
_entity.pdbx_description
1 polymer ?
#
loop_
_entity_poly.entity_id
_entity_poly.type
_entity_poly.pdbx_seq_one_letter_code
_entity_poly.pdbx_strand_id
1 'polypeptide(L)'
;YAMSFIIFGGASQIVFLQLLSGGASSLIAVTSVGIINSRHLLYGAVLSEYLEKLSFIKKLLISYVVVDQGFAESNKFFKKNRSEEYLHYHLIGTGCTLWVFWQIATLSGIILGSFVPEELGLKFAIPLTFIAIVVQDLKKLDHVIVMITCGLSSLLFFDAPFKSYIIISPLIA
;
A
#
# COMPACT_ATOMS: atom_id res chain seq x y z
N TYR A 1 10.72 9.20 12.64
CA TYR A 1 11.47 8.13 11.98
C TYR A 1 11.07 6.75 12.48
N ALA A 2 10.91 6.52 13.81
CA ALA A 2 10.51 5.22 14.39
C ALA A 2 9.25 4.62 13.73
N MET A 3 8.26 5.44 13.39
CA MET A 3 7.05 5.00 12.71
C MET A 3 7.35 4.32 11.36
N SER A 4 8.38 4.73 10.63
CA SER A 4 8.77 4.11 9.35
C SER A 4 9.32 2.70 9.50
N PHE A 5 9.85 2.33 10.67
CA PHE A 5 10.26 0.96 10.97
C PHE A 5 9.07 0.09 11.38
N ILE A 6 8.07 0.66 12.06
CA ILE A 6 6.93 -0.11 12.58
C ILE A 6 5.86 -0.28 11.52
N ILE A 7 5.56 0.81 10.78
CA ILE A 7 4.50 0.83 9.77
C ILE A 7 5.14 1.12 8.42
N PHE A 8 5.44 0.07 7.67
CA PHE A 8 5.95 0.19 6.31
C PHE A 8 4.79 0.44 5.33
N GLY A 9 4.29 1.68 5.31
CA GLY A 9 3.15 2.05 4.46
C GLY A 9 2.92 3.56 4.42
N GLY A 10 3.24 4.21 3.28
CA GLY A 10 3.18 5.66 3.14
C GLY A 10 1.79 6.25 3.36
N ALA A 11 0.75 5.67 2.76
CA ALA A 11 -0.62 6.14 2.94
C ALA A 11 -1.06 6.10 4.40
N SER A 12 -0.74 5.01 5.10
CA SER A 12 -1.06 4.83 6.52
C SER A 12 -0.37 5.86 7.41
N GLN A 13 0.91 6.13 7.15
CA GLN A 13 1.68 7.11 7.92
C GLN A 13 1.14 8.53 7.72
N ILE A 14 0.84 8.92 6.48
CA ILE A 14 0.30 10.24 6.17
C ILE A 14 -1.06 10.45 6.84
N VAL A 15 -1.96 9.48 6.71
CA VAL A 15 -3.29 9.58 7.33
C VAL A 15 -3.20 9.62 8.85
N PHE A 16 -2.33 8.80 9.45
CA PHE A 16 -2.09 8.83 10.89
C PHE A 16 -1.64 10.22 11.38
N LEU A 17 -0.63 10.79 10.71
CA LEU A 17 -0.12 12.12 11.06
C LEU A 17 -1.16 13.22 10.83
N GLN A 18 -1.91 13.17 9.72
CA GLN A 18 -2.97 14.14 9.43
C GLN A 18 -4.08 14.10 10.48
N LEU A 19 -4.51 12.93 10.91
CA LEU A 19 -5.55 12.79 11.93
C LEU A 19 -5.07 13.30 13.29
N LEU A 20 -3.85 12.96 13.70
CA LEU A 20 -3.29 13.45 14.96
C LEU A 20 -3.08 14.96 14.94
N SER A 21 -2.53 15.52 13.87
CA SER A 21 -2.33 16.97 13.73
C SER A 21 -3.66 17.74 13.63
N GLY A 22 -4.70 17.10 13.13
CA GLY A 22 -6.07 17.62 13.11
C GLY A 22 -6.85 17.46 14.44
N GLY A 23 -6.19 16.99 15.51
CA GLY A 23 -6.80 16.86 16.85
C GLY A 23 -7.68 15.61 17.02
N ALA A 24 -7.64 14.64 16.10
CA ALA A 24 -8.36 13.39 16.27
C ALA A 24 -7.78 12.57 17.43
N SER A 25 -8.62 11.80 18.12
CA SER A 25 -8.16 10.90 19.17
C SER A 25 -7.26 9.80 18.59
N SER A 26 -6.32 9.30 19.41
CA SER A 26 -5.43 8.21 19.00
C SER A 26 -6.20 6.97 18.55
N LEU A 27 -7.37 6.70 19.15
CA LEU A 27 -8.22 5.58 18.76
C LEU A 27 -8.73 5.73 17.33
N ILE A 28 -9.21 6.92 16.96
CA ILE A 28 -9.67 7.24 15.60
C ILE A 28 -8.50 7.09 14.61
N ALA A 29 -7.33 7.64 14.94
CA ALA A 29 -6.17 7.54 14.08
C ALA A 29 -5.74 6.08 13.85
N VAL A 30 -5.66 5.25 14.89
CA VAL A 30 -5.31 3.84 14.80
C VAL A 30 -6.35 3.04 14.02
N THR A 31 -7.64 3.27 14.27
CA THR A 31 -8.73 2.58 13.56
C THR A 31 -8.70 2.91 12.07
N SER A 32 -8.52 4.18 11.70
CA SER A 32 -8.41 4.61 10.31
C SER A 32 -7.21 3.97 9.59
N VAL A 33 -6.06 3.88 10.25
CA VAL A 33 -4.89 3.16 9.73
C VAL A 33 -5.17 1.67 9.55
N GLY A 34 -5.87 1.04 10.49
CA GLY A 34 -6.30 -0.34 10.40
C GLY A 34 -7.18 -0.59 9.17
N ILE A 35 -8.14 0.31 8.91
CA ILE A 35 -9.00 0.25 7.73
C ILE A 35 -8.16 0.36 6.44
N ILE A 36 -7.25 1.34 6.36
CA ILE A 36 -6.37 1.51 5.19
C ILE A 36 -5.50 0.28 4.96
N ASN A 37 -4.99 -0.32 6.01
CA ASN A 37 -4.10 -1.48 5.93
C ASN A 37 -4.84 -2.81 5.71
N SER A 38 -6.18 -2.84 5.79
CA SER A 38 -6.98 -4.05 5.53
C SER A 38 -6.72 -4.64 4.14
N ARG A 39 -6.30 -3.84 3.17
CA ARG A 39 -5.86 -4.28 1.84
C ARG A 39 -4.73 -5.32 1.89
N HIS A 40 -3.86 -5.29 2.92
CA HIS A 40 -2.80 -6.29 3.07
C HIS A 40 -3.36 -7.70 3.35
N LEU A 41 -4.58 -7.81 3.89
CA LEU A 41 -5.27 -9.10 4.02
C LEU A 41 -5.58 -9.69 2.63
N LEU A 42 -5.97 -8.84 1.67
CA LEU A 42 -6.20 -9.26 0.29
C LEU A 42 -4.89 -9.71 -0.38
N TYR A 43 -3.79 -8.99 -0.14
CA TYR A 43 -2.47 -9.41 -0.64
C TYR A 43 -2.07 -10.76 -0.06
N GLY A 44 -2.26 -10.95 1.25
CA GLY A 44 -2.03 -12.22 1.93
C GLY A 44 -2.86 -13.35 1.34
N ALA A 45 -4.14 -13.12 1.07
CA ALA A 45 -5.03 -14.10 0.46
C ALA A 45 -4.54 -14.54 -0.93
N VAL A 46 -4.17 -13.59 -1.80
CA VAL A 46 -3.65 -13.89 -3.14
C VAL A 46 -2.29 -14.58 -3.08
N LEU A 47 -1.40 -14.17 -2.18
CA LEU A 47 -0.07 -14.75 -2.05
C LEU A 47 -0.08 -16.10 -1.34
N SER A 48 -1.11 -16.43 -0.58
CA SER A 48 -1.18 -17.65 0.23
C SER A 48 -0.93 -18.93 -0.59
N GLU A 49 -1.45 -18.99 -1.82
CA GLU A 49 -1.26 -20.11 -2.75
C GLU A 49 0.22 -20.38 -3.04
N TYR A 50 1.03 -19.33 -3.15
CA TYR A 50 2.46 -19.41 -3.47
C TYR A 50 3.35 -19.61 -2.25
N LEU A 51 2.85 -19.28 -1.06
CA LEU A 51 3.62 -19.24 0.18
C LEU A 51 3.25 -20.38 1.16
N GLU A 52 2.34 -21.27 0.78
CA GLU A 52 1.77 -22.30 1.67
C GLU A 52 2.86 -23.13 2.37
N LYS A 53 3.87 -23.58 1.62
CA LYS A 53 4.95 -24.47 2.09
C LYS A 53 6.03 -23.77 2.92
N LEU A 54 5.98 -22.45 3.08
CA LEU A 54 7.00 -21.70 3.80
C LEU A 54 6.82 -21.83 5.32
N SER A 55 7.95 -21.77 6.04
CA SER A 55 7.95 -21.68 7.49
C SER A 55 7.26 -20.40 7.99
N PHE A 56 6.72 -20.43 9.20
CA PHE A 56 6.03 -19.30 9.81
C PHE A 56 6.90 -18.03 9.86
N ILE A 57 8.20 -18.16 10.17
CA ILE A 57 9.12 -17.02 10.22
C ILE A 57 9.26 -16.35 8.85
N LYS A 58 9.38 -17.14 7.76
CA LYS A 58 9.43 -16.59 6.41
C LYS A 58 8.13 -15.88 6.04
N LYS A 59 6.98 -16.44 6.38
CA LYS A 59 5.67 -15.81 6.17
C LYS A 59 5.57 -14.48 6.92
N LEU A 60 6.05 -14.43 8.16
CA LEU A 60 6.05 -13.21 8.97
C LEU A 60 6.93 -12.11 8.35
N LEU A 61 8.15 -12.45 7.91
CA LEU A 61 9.04 -11.51 7.22
C LEU A 61 8.42 -10.98 5.94
N ILE A 62 7.82 -11.85 5.13
CA ILE A 62 7.14 -11.47 3.89
C ILE A 62 5.97 -10.53 4.21
N SER A 63 5.15 -10.85 5.21
CA SER A 63 4.02 -10.00 5.60
C SER A 63 4.44 -8.60 6.03
N TYR A 64 5.61 -8.45 6.62
CA TYR A 64 6.15 -7.16 7.02
C TYR A 64 6.66 -6.33 5.81
N VAL A 65 7.33 -6.96 4.84
CA VAL A 65 7.96 -6.25 3.71
C VAL A 65 7.02 -6.08 2.51
N VAL A 66 5.88 -6.76 2.50
CA VAL A 66 4.90 -6.63 1.42
C VAL A 66 4.20 -5.27 1.47
N VAL A 67 4.36 -4.51 0.39
CA VAL A 67 3.64 -3.26 0.12
C VAL A 67 3.04 -3.31 -1.28
N ASP A 68 2.20 -2.32 -1.62
CA ASP A 68 1.43 -2.28 -2.88
C ASP A 68 2.28 -2.55 -4.12
N GLN A 69 3.41 -1.86 -4.24
CA GLN A 69 4.33 -1.97 -5.37
C GLN A 69 5.00 -3.35 -5.43
N GLY A 70 5.46 -3.84 -4.26
CA GLY A 70 6.09 -5.15 -4.14
C GLY A 70 5.11 -6.28 -4.44
N PHE A 71 3.85 -6.16 -3.99
CA PHE A 71 2.79 -7.09 -4.32
C PHE A 71 2.49 -7.09 -5.82
N ALA A 72 2.27 -5.92 -6.43
CA ALA A 72 1.92 -5.80 -7.84
C ALA A 72 2.97 -6.43 -8.75
N GLU A 73 4.26 -6.15 -8.48
CA GLU A 73 5.38 -6.69 -9.27
C GLU A 73 5.54 -8.20 -9.05
N SER A 74 5.52 -8.65 -7.79
CA SER A 74 5.68 -10.08 -7.48
C SER A 74 4.51 -10.92 -7.98
N ASN A 75 3.28 -10.41 -7.94
CA ASN A 75 2.12 -11.13 -8.48
C ASN A 75 2.23 -11.34 -10.00
N LYS A 76 2.76 -10.35 -10.75
CA LYS A 76 3.05 -10.50 -12.19
C LYS A 76 4.11 -11.58 -12.43
N PHE A 77 5.19 -11.53 -11.65
CA PHE A 77 6.28 -12.51 -11.73
C PHE A 77 5.78 -13.92 -11.41
N PHE A 78 4.98 -14.10 -10.36
CA PHE A 78 4.44 -15.39 -9.93
C PHE A 78 3.51 -16.01 -10.97
N LYS A 79 2.63 -15.20 -11.58
CA LYS A 79 1.75 -15.66 -12.65
C LYS A 79 2.52 -16.19 -13.86
N LYS A 80 3.67 -15.59 -14.17
CA LYS A 80 4.52 -15.97 -15.30
C LYS A 80 5.38 -17.21 -15.00
N ASN A 81 5.82 -17.38 -13.74
CA ASN A 81 6.81 -18.39 -13.33
C ASN A 81 6.21 -19.35 -12.27
N ARG A 82 4.97 -19.78 -12.46
CA ARG A 82 4.18 -20.52 -11.45
C ARG A 82 4.81 -21.84 -10.97
N SER A 83 5.72 -22.44 -11.75
CA SER A 83 6.41 -23.70 -11.44
C SER A 83 7.70 -23.52 -10.67
N GLU A 84 8.17 -22.31 -10.41
CA GLU A 84 9.44 -22.08 -9.73
C GLU A 84 9.32 -22.22 -8.21
N GLU A 85 10.25 -22.96 -7.62
CA GLU A 85 10.28 -23.24 -6.18
C GLU A 85 10.66 -22.00 -5.34
N TYR A 86 11.35 -21.03 -5.94
CA TYR A 86 11.99 -19.90 -5.24
C TYR A 86 11.24 -18.57 -5.37
N LEU A 87 9.97 -18.59 -5.70
CA LEU A 87 9.14 -17.39 -5.87
C LEU A 87 9.19 -16.42 -4.68
N HIS A 88 9.26 -16.98 -3.47
CA HIS A 88 9.32 -16.18 -2.25
C HIS A 88 10.57 -15.30 -2.12
N TYR A 89 11.70 -15.68 -2.74
CA TYR A 89 12.89 -14.82 -2.74
C TYR A 89 12.72 -13.57 -3.59
N HIS A 90 11.95 -13.67 -4.68
CA HIS A 90 11.60 -12.48 -5.47
C HIS A 90 10.81 -11.47 -4.63
N LEU A 91 9.81 -11.95 -3.87
CA LEU A 91 8.98 -11.11 -3.01
C LEU A 91 9.80 -10.48 -1.86
N ILE A 92 10.67 -11.26 -1.21
CA ILE A 92 11.57 -10.76 -0.17
C ILE A 92 12.54 -9.72 -0.75
N GLY A 93 13.16 -10.02 -1.90
CA GLY A 93 14.10 -9.11 -2.56
C GLY A 93 13.45 -7.78 -2.93
N THR A 94 12.28 -7.83 -3.56
CA THR A 94 11.50 -6.63 -3.94
C THR A 94 11.11 -5.83 -2.69
N GLY A 95 10.56 -6.49 -1.67
CA GLY A 95 10.14 -5.86 -0.42
C GLY A 95 11.31 -5.25 0.35
N CYS A 96 12.42 -5.96 0.50
CA CYS A 96 13.62 -5.45 1.18
C CYS A 96 14.25 -4.26 0.43
N THR A 97 14.29 -4.31 -0.90
CA THR A 97 14.79 -3.19 -1.71
C THR A 97 13.94 -1.95 -1.47
N LEU A 98 12.62 -2.09 -1.56
CA LEU A 98 11.68 -0.99 -1.29
C LEU A 98 11.83 -0.47 0.13
N TRP A 99 12.02 -1.35 1.12
CA TRP A 99 12.19 -0.98 2.51
C TRP A 99 13.45 -0.14 2.74
N VAL A 100 14.59 -0.56 2.17
CA VAL A 100 15.86 0.19 2.29
C VAL A 100 15.73 1.59 1.69
N PHE A 101 15.22 1.69 0.45
CA PHE A 101 15.01 2.99 -0.19
C PHE A 101 14.00 3.86 0.57
N TRP A 102 12.97 3.25 1.14
CA TRP A 102 12.00 3.94 2.00
C TRP A 102 12.66 4.56 3.24
N GLN A 103 13.55 3.80 3.92
CA GLN A 103 14.25 4.32 5.09
C GLN A 103 15.18 5.49 4.73
N ILE A 104 15.92 5.38 3.62
CA ILE A 104 16.80 6.45 3.12
C ILE A 104 15.97 7.67 2.75
N ALA A 105 14.89 7.51 2.00
CA ALA A 105 14.01 8.60 1.60
C ALA A 105 13.36 9.29 2.81
N THR A 106 12.89 8.52 3.79
CA THR A 106 12.31 9.06 5.03
C THR A 106 13.34 9.90 5.81
N LEU A 107 14.55 9.37 5.96
CA LEU A 107 15.62 10.11 6.65
C LEU A 107 15.97 11.40 5.90
N SER A 108 16.12 11.31 4.58
CA SER A 108 16.37 12.48 3.72
C SER A 108 15.23 13.50 3.84
N GLY A 109 13.98 13.05 3.84
CA GLY A 109 12.81 13.92 4.01
C GLY A 109 12.78 14.63 5.36
N ILE A 110 13.21 13.97 6.45
CA ILE A 110 13.29 14.58 7.77
C ILE A 110 14.39 15.66 7.82
N ILE A 111 15.54 15.42 7.19
CA ILE A 111 16.69 16.34 7.21
C ILE A 111 16.50 17.50 6.24
N LEU A 112 16.01 17.22 5.03
CA LEU A 112 15.97 18.17 3.92
C LEU A 112 14.58 18.73 3.64
N GLY A 113 13.52 18.17 4.25
CA GLY A 113 12.15 18.51 3.92
C GLY A 113 11.78 19.97 4.12
N SER A 114 12.42 20.64 5.07
CA SER A 114 12.24 22.08 5.31
C SER A 114 12.78 22.97 4.18
N PHE A 115 13.68 22.45 3.34
CA PHE A 115 14.26 23.18 2.20
C PHE A 115 13.49 22.96 0.90
N VAL A 116 12.53 22.04 0.89
CA VAL A 116 11.76 21.69 -0.31
C VAL A 116 10.58 22.64 -0.46
N PRO A 117 10.52 23.45 -1.54
CA PRO A 117 9.40 24.34 -1.80
C PRO A 117 8.07 23.55 -1.99
N GLU A 118 6.96 24.08 -1.49
CA GLU A 118 5.64 23.46 -1.66
C GLU A 118 5.19 23.43 -3.13
N GLU A 119 5.70 24.33 -3.96
CA GLU A 119 5.41 24.43 -5.39
C GLU A 119 5.83 23.20 -6.19
N LEU A 120 6.77 22.39 -5.67
CA LEU A 120 7.17 21.13 -6.31
C LEU A 120 6.07 20.06 -6.32
N GLY A 121 4.95 20.30 -5.65
CA GLY A 121 3.78 19.43 -5.72
C GLY A 121 4.02 17.99 -5.26
N LEU A 122 4.96 17.74 -4.36
CA LEU A 122 5.31 16.38 -3.87
C LEU A 122 4.12 15.63 -3.25
N LYS A 123 3.08 16.38 -2.84
CA LYS A 123 1.81 15.80 -2.34
C LYS A 123 1.13 14.91 -3.38
N PHE A 124 1.38 15.13 -4.68
CA PHE A 124 0.86 14.32 -5.77
C PHE A 124 1.64 13.04 -6.06
N ALA A 125 2.85 12.88 -5.51
CA ALA A 125 3.67 11.70 -5.78
C ALA A 125 2.99 10.38 -5.40
N ILE A 126 2.27 10.35 -4.27
CA ILE A 126 1.57 9.14 -3.80
C ILE A 126 0.40 8.78 -4.72
N PRO A 127 -0.58 9.68 -5.01
CA PRO A 127 -1.64 9.39 -5.98
C PRO A 127 -1.10 8.95 -7.34
N LEU A 128 -0.05 9.60 -7.85
CA LEU A 128 0.57 9.23 -9.13
C LEU A 128 1.15 7.81 -9.12
N THR A 129 1.76 7.40 -8.02
CA THR A 129 2.28 6.03 -7.86
C THR A 129 1.16 4.99 -7.95
N PHE A 130 0.03 5.23 -7.28
CA PHE A 130 -1.13 4.34 -7.34
C PHE A 130 -1.75 4.31 -8.74
N ILE A 131 -1.90 5.46 -9.40
CA ILE A 131 -2.36 5.54 -10.78
C ILE A 131 -1.44 4.73 -11.70
N ALA A 132 -0.12 4.87 -11.56
CA ALA A 132 0.85 4.14 -12.37
C ALA A 132 0.74 2.61 -12.22
N ILE A 133 0.40 2.13 -11.02
CA ILE A 133 0.14 0.70 -10.78
C ILE A 133 -1.14 0.26 -11.47
N VAL A 134 -2.23 1.00 -11.29
CA VAL A 134 -3.57 0.65 -11.81
C VAL A 134 -3.60 0.70 -13.34
N VAL A 135 -3.02 1.73 -13.96
CA VAL A 135 -3.01 1.91 -15.42
C VAL A 135 -2.41 0.71 -16.16
N GLN A 136 -1.43 0.03 -15.58
CA GLN A 136 -0.83 -1.15 -16.20
C GLN A 136 -1.80 -2.32 -16.35
N ASP A 137 -2.83 -2.39 -15.50
CA ASP A 137 -3.82 -3.46 -15.49
C ASP A 137 -5.12 -3.11 -16.25
N LEU A 138 -5.27 -1.86 -16.75
CA LEU A 138 -6.44 -1.39 -17.51
C LEU A 138 -6.48 -1.90 -18.97
N LYS A 139 -6.13 -3.18 -19.18
CA LYS A 139 -6.12 -3.79 -20.52
C LYS A 139 -7.46 -4.45 -20.90
N LYS A 140 -8.31 -4.69 -19.93
CA LYS A 140 -9.62 -5.30 -20.11
C LYS A 140 -10.72 -4.32 -19.72
N LEU A 141 -11.85 -4.40 -20.43
CA LEU A 141 -13.01 -3.55 -20.17
C LEU A 141 -13.51 -3.70 -18.71
N ASP A 142 -13.50 -4.93 -18.22
CA ASP A 142 -13.94 -5.24 -16.85
C ASP A 142 -13.11 -4.46 -15.80
N HIS A 143 -11.79 -4.37 -15.99
CA HIS A 143 -10.91 -3.59 -15.08
C HIS A 143 -11.21 -2.08 -15.14
N VAL A 144 -11.57 -1.58 -16.32
CA VAL A 144 -11.95 -0.17 -16.49
C VAL A 144 -13.28 0.12 -15.79
N ILE A 145 -14.26 -0.78 -15.92
CA ILE A 145 -15.57 -0.65 -15.25
C ILE A 145 -15.36 -0.65 -13.73
N VAL A 146 -14.61 -1.61 -13.20
CA VAL A 146 -14.31 -1.69 -11.76
C VAL A 146 -13.61 -0.41 -11.28
N MET A 147 -12.62 0.10 -12.02
CA MET A 147 -11.93 1.35 -11.66
C MET A 147 -12.89 2.54 -11.61
N ILE A 148 -13.74 2.71 -12.62
CA ILE A 148 -14.71 3.82 -12.68
C ILE A 148 -15.73 3.68 -11.55
N THR A 149 -16.30 2.50 -11.35
CA THR A 149 -17.31 2.25 -10.30
C THR A 149 -16.72 2.49 -8.92
N CYS A 150 -15.52 1.98 -8.66
CA CYS A 150 -14.80 2.20 -7.41
C CYS A 150 -14.50 3.70 -7.18
N GLY A 151 -14.04 4.40 -8.22
CA GLY A 151 -13.77 5.84 -8.16
C GLY A 151 -15.02 6.67 -7.85
N LEU A 152 -16.12 6.42 -8.54
CA LEU A 152 -17.40 7.11 -8.30
C LEU A 152 -17.93 6.80 -6.90
N SER A 153 -17.89 5.54 -6.47
CA SER A 153 -18.29 5.14 -5.11
C SER A 153 -17.42 5.83 -4.05
N SER A 154 -16.11 5.96 -4.28
CA SER A 154 -15.22 6.67 -3.36
C SER A 154 -15.58 8.15 -3.22
N LEU A 155 -16.01 8.81 -4.29
CA LEU A 155 -16.47 10.19 -4.25
C LEU A 155 -17.81 10.32 -3.50
N LEU A 156 -18.75 9.40 -3.73
CA LEU A 156 -20.06 9.40 -3.06
C LEU A 156 -19.93 9.18 -1.55
N PHE A 157 -19.00 8.33 -1.12
CA PHE A 157 -18.77 8.00 0.29
C PHE A 157 -17.58 8.74 0.90
N PHE A 158 -17.10 9.81 0.27
CA PHE A 158 -15.90 10.53 0.71
C PHE A 158 -15.99 11.03 2.16
N ASP A 159 -17.17 11.49 2.58
CA ASP A 159 -17.44 12.00 3.94
C ASP A 159 -17.73 10.89 4.96
N ALA A 160 -17.65 9.61 4.56
CA ALA A 160 -17.88 8.51 5.47
C ALA A 160 -16.84 8.49 6.61
N PRO A 161 -17.28 8.19 7.86
CA PRO A 161 -16.41 8.22 9.03
C PRO A 161 -15.26 7.21 8.89
N PHE A 162 -14.12 7.49 9.55
CA PHE A 162 -12.92 6.64 9.58
C PHE A 162 -12.33 6.33 8.21
N LYS A 163 -12.62 7.13 7.18
CA LYS A 163 -12.20 6.87 5.79
C LYS A 163 -12.65 5.49 5.27
N SER A 164 -13.80 5.03 5.74
CA SER A 164 -14.37 3.72 5.39
C SER A 164 -14.72 3.57 3.90
N TYR A 165 -14.77 4.66 3.14
CA TYR A 165 -14.91 4.62 1.68
C TYR A 165 -13.82 3.75 1.01
N ILE A 166 -12.63 3.61 1.63
CA ILE A 166 -11.55 2.75 1.14
C ILE A 166 -11.93 1.27 1.09
N ILE A 167 -12.84 0.85 1.99
CA ILE A 167 -13.36 -0.53 2.01
C ILE A 167 -14.69 -0.64 1.26
N ILE A 168 -15.57 0.34 1.45
CA ILE A 168 -16.93 0.32 0.86
C ILE A 168 -16.85 0.34 -0.68
N SER A 169 -15.99 1.20 -1.24
CA SER A 169 -15.92 1.38 -2.70
C SER A 169 -15.50 0.12 -3.47
N PRO A 170 -14.47 -0.64 -3.06
CA PRO A 170 -14.13 -1.90 -3.72
C PRO A 170 -15.16 -3.01 -3.55
N LEU A 171 -16.00 -2.96 -2.50
CA LEU A 171 -17.07 -3.94 -2.30
C LEU A 171 -18.29 -3.69 -3.20
N ILE A 172 -18.45 -2.46 -3.69
CA ILE A 172 -19.53 -2.09 -4.61
C ILE A 172 -19.12 -2.34 -6.07
N ALA A 173 -17.83 -2.26 -6.38
CA ALA A 173 -17.28 -2.40 -7.72
C ALA A 173 -17.07 -3.85 -8.14
#